data_6efd085a73ae6d97c26caa8fefe28eea
#
_entry.id   6efd085a73ae6d97c26caa8fefe28eea
#
_cell.length_a   1.000
_cell.length_b   1.000
_cell.length_c   1.000
_cell.angle_alpha   90.00
_cell.angle_beta   90.00
_cell.angle_gamma   90.00
#
_symmetry.space_group_name_H-M   'P 1'
#
loop_
_entity.id
_entity.type
_entity.pdbx_description
1 polymer ?
#
loop_
_entity_poly.entity_id
_entity_poly.type
_entity_poly.pdbx_seq_one_letter_code
_entity_poly.pdbx_strand_id
1 'polypeptide(L)'
;MKFSRSWLEEWVNPIPENEDFFHQLTMAGLEVDGYEDIGEGLSGVVVAQIEEVIPVSDSDHLNCCKVRFGDELVQVVCGAPNARI
;
A
#
# COMPACT_ATOMS: atom_id res chain seq x y z
N MET A 1 15.84 11.60 -13.43
CA MET A 1 14.48 11.98 -13.00
C MET A 1 13.73 10.72 -12.63
N LYS A 2 13.05 10.70 -11.48
CA LYS A 2 12.17 9.60 -11.07
C LYS A 2 10.72 10.08 -11.01
N PHE A 3 9.78 9.26 -11.44
CA PHE A 3 8.35 9.51 -11.30
C PHE A 3 7.60 8.19 -11.09
N SER A 4 6.42 8.23 -10.51
CA SER A 4 5.61 7.03 -10.31
C SER A 4 4.77 6.75 -11.56
N ARG A 5 4.65 5.47 -11.90
CA ARG A 5 3.77 5.02 -12.99
C ARG A 5 2.31 5.39 -12.70
N SER A 6 1.83 5.16 -11.49
CA SER A 6 0.44 5.47 -11.12
C SER A 6 0.12 6.97 -11.24
N TRP A 7 1.08 7.84 -10.97
CA TRP A 7 0.89 9.27 -11.20
C TRP A 7 0.81 9.62 -12.70
N LEU A 8 1.63 8.97 -13.51
CA LEU A 8 1.58 9.16 -14.97
C LEU A 8 0.23 8.69 -15.56
N GLU A 9 -0.35 7.62 -15.02
CA GLU A 9 -1.64 7.07 -15.45
C GLU A 9 -2.82 8.04 -15.26
N GLU A 10 -2.69 9.02 -14.36
CA GLU A 10 -3.68 10.11 -14.22
C GLU A 10 -3.73 11.04 -15.45
N TRP A 11 -2.64 11.10 -16.23
CA TRP A 11 -2.48 11.98 -17.37
C TRP A 11 -2.58 11.25 -18.71
N VAL A 12 -2.16 10.00 -18.74
CA VAL A 12 -2.10 9.19 -19.95
C VAL A 12 -2.65 7.80 -19.68
N ASN A 13 -3.72 7.43 -20.36
CA ASN A 13 -4.33 6.13 -20.24
C ASN A 13 -4.86 5.66 -21.62
N PRO A 14 -4.62 4.40 -22.06
CA PRO A 14 -3.93 3.34 -21.33
C PRO A 14 -2.40 3.43 -21.42
N ILE A 15 -1.70 2.97 -20.38
CA ILE A 15 -0.27 2.73 -20.39
C ILE A 15 -0.03 1.22 -20.57
N PRO A 16 0.85 0.80 -21.51
CA PRO A 16 1.19 -0.60 -21.71
C PRO A 16 1.81 -1.25 -20.47
N GLU A 17 1.97 -2.58 -20.47
CA GLU A 17 2.74 -3.29 -19.46
C GLU A 17 4.18 -2.74 -19.36
N ASN A 18 4.83 -2.94 -18.20
CA ASN A 18 6.08 -2.27 -17.88
C ASN A 18 7.17 -2.43 -18.95
N GLU A 19 7.41 -3.64 -19.45
CA GLU A 19 8.48 -3.88 -20.44
C GLU A 19 8.21 -3.16 -21.76
N ASP A 20 6.99 -3.24 -22.27
CA ASP A 20 6.59 -2.54 -23.49
C ASP A 20 6.62 -1.02 -23.32
N PHE A 21 6.19 -0.54 -22.16
CA PHE A 21 6.19 0.89 -21.83
C PHE A 21 7.62 1.46 -21.78
N PHE A 22 8.55 0.79 -21.11
CA PHE A 22 9.93 1.23 -21.01
C PHE A 22 10.64 1.20 -22.35
N HIS A 23 10.35 0.17 -23.15
CA HIS A 23 10.86 0.10 -24.53
C HIS A 23 10.36 1.25 -25.39
N GLN A 24 9.06 1.57 -25.34
CA GLN A 24 8.48 2.67 -26.10
C GLN A 24 9.05 4.03 -25.69
N LEU A 25 9.22 4.28 -24.38
CA LEU A 25 9.85 5.50 -23.90
C LEU A 25 11.27 5.67 -24.42
N THR A 26 12.07 4.61 -24.32
CA THR A 26 13.46 4.61 -24.78
C THR A 26 13.54 4.86 -26.27
N MET A 27 12.70 4.20 -27.07
CA MET A 27 12.64 4.39 -28.52
C MET A 27 12.13 5.77 -28.91
N ALA A 28 11.35 6.43 -28.07
CA ALA A 28 10.89 7.80 -28.26
C ALA A 28 11.93 8.86 -27.84
N GLY A 29 13.11 8.44 -27.36
CA GLY A 29 14.21 9.32 -26.97
C GLY A 29 14.27 9.62 -25.48
N LEU A 30 13.45 8.96 -24.65
CA LEU A 30 13.46 9.06 -23.19
C LEU A 30 14.02 7.77 -22.60
N GLU A 31 15.33 7.65 -22.51
CA GLU A 31 16.00 6.46 -22.00
C GLU A 31 15.57 6.15 -20.57
N VAL A 32 15.12 4.90 -20.35
CA VAL A 32 14.76 4.39 -19.04
C VAL A 32 15.96 3.67 -18.44
N ASP A 33 16.57 4.25 -17.41
CA ASP A 33 17.74 3.68 -16.71
C ASP A 33 17.37 2.48 -15.82
N GLY A 34 16.14 2.42 -15.34
CA GLY A 34 15.65 1.35 -14.49
C GLY A 34 14.30 1.67 -13.84
N TYR A 35 13.78 0.69 -13.13
CA TYR A 35 12.56 0.85 -12.35
C TYR A 35 12.64 0.09 -11.02
N GLU A 36 11.83 0.52 -10.08
CA GLU A 36 11.66 -0.08 -8.76
C GLU A 36 10.19 -0.39 -8.53
N ASP A 37 9.86 -1.60 -8.14
CA ASP A 37 8.51 -1.94 -7.67
C ASP A 37 8.45 -1.77 -6.14
N ILE A 38 7.76 -0.72 -5.69
CA ILE A 38 7.62 -0.40 -4.27
C ILE A 38 6.76 -1.45 -3.55
N GLY A 39 5.90 -2.16 -4.28
CA GLY A 39 5.05 -3.23 -3.77
C GLY A 39 5.74 -4.60 -3.64
N GLU A 40 6.95 -4.75 -4.16
CA GLU A 40 7.69 -6.00 -4.10
C GLU A 40 7.92 -6.41 -2.64
N GLY A 41 7.54 -7.63 -2.29
CA GLY A 41 7.64 -8.16 -0.92
C GLY A 41 6.44 -7.87 -0.01
N LEU A 42 5.43 -7.14 -0.45
CA LEU A 42 4.18 -6.92 0.28
C LEU A 42 3.10 -7.98 -0.02
N SER A 43 3.50 -9.11 -0.58
CA SER A 43 2.59 -10.23 -0.84
C SER A 43 1.94 -10.70 0.46
N GLY A 44 0.61 -10.81 0.47
CA GLY A 44 -0.16 -11.20 1.66
C GLY A 44 -0.48 -10.06 2.64
N VAL A 45 0.02 -8.84 2.40
CA VAL A 45 -0.40 -7.66 3.15
C VAL A 45 -1.72 -7.15 2.57
N VAL A 46 -2.70 -6.94 3.43
CA VAL A 46 -4.04 -6.50 3.04
C VAL A 46 -4.45 -5.25 3.81
N VAL A 47 -5.33 -4.46 3.22
CA VAL A 47 -5.96 -3.34 3.90
C VAL A 47 -7.09 -3.87 4.79
N ALA A 48 -7.14 -3.40 6.04
CA ALA A 48 -8.15 -3.79 7.01
C ALA A 48 -8.72 -2.56 7.72
N GLN A 49 -9.92 -2.68 8.26
CA GLN A 49 -10.61 -1.61 8.97
C GLN A 49 -10.68 -1.92 10.47
N ILE A 50 -10.31 -0.95 11.30
CA ILE A 50 -10.53 -1.05 12.76
C ILE A 50 -11.99 -0.68 13.03
N GLU A 51 -12.73 -1.59 13.65
CA GLU A 51 -14.14 -1.40 14.02
C GLU A 51 -14.32 -1.05 15.50
N GLU A 52 -13.42 -1.50 16.35
CA GLU A 52 -13.49 -1.25 17.79
C GLU A 52 -12.08 -1.11 18.37
N VAL A 53 -11.94 -0.19 19.30
CA VAL A 53 -10.69 0.04 20.04
C VAL A 53 -11.02 0.03 21.54
N ILE A 54 -10.47 -0.91 22.31
CA ILE A 54 -10.67 -1.07 23.74
C ILE A 54 -9.32 -0.95 24.43
N PRO A 55 -9.11 0.02 25.34
CA PRO A 55 -7.89 0.10 26.13
C PRO A 55 -7.67 -1.17 26.96
N VAL A 56 -6.43 -1.64 27.05
CA VAL A 56 -6.04 -2.76 27.91
C VAL A 56 -5.85 -2.24 29.32
N SER A 57 -6.56 -2.83 30.32
CA SER A 57 -6.62 -2.33 31.70
C SER A 57 -5.26 -2.24 32.39
N ASP A 58 -4.31 -3.09 32.06
CA ASP A 58 -2.99 -3.18 32.69
C ASP A 58 -1.88 -2.48 31.88
N SER A 59 -2.27 -1.64 30.89
CA SER A 59 -1.33 -0.91 30.04
C SER A 59 -1.82 0.50 29.75
N ASP A 60 -0.88 1.43 29.72
CA ASP A 60 -1.13 2.85 29.40
C ASP A 60 -1.04 3.16 27.88
N HIS A 61 -0.55 2.21 27.08
CA HIS A 61 -0.31 2.41 25.63
C HIS A 61 -0.87 1.30 24.73
N LEU A 62 -1.38 0.20 25.30
CA LEU A 62 -1.92 -0.91 24.50
C LEU A 62 -3.44 -0.82 24.37
N ASN A 63 -3.91 -1.09 23.17
CA ASN A 63 -5.33 -1.24 22.86
C ASN A 63 -5.60 -2.61 22.25
N CYS A 64 -6.73 -3.18 22.58
CA CYS A 64 -7.28 -4.34 21.91
C CYS A 64 -8.22 -3.85 20.80
N CYS A 65 -7.87 -4.12 19.55
CA CYS A 65 -8.63 -3.68 18.39
C CYS A 65 -9.37 -4.86 17.76
N LYS A 66 -10.64 -4.66 17.38
CA LYS A 66 -11.32 -5.55 16.44
C LYS A 66 -11.11 -5.02 15.03
N VAL A 67 -10.55 -5.86 14.21
CA VAL A 67 -10.11 -5.51 12.84
C VAL A 67 -10.82 -6.40 11.84
N ARG A 68 -11.50 -5.78 10.90
CA ARG A 68 -12.17 -6.46 9.78
C ARG A 68 -11.32 -6.40 8.53
N PHE A 69 -11.14 -7.57 7.90
CA PHE A 69 -10.61 -7.67 6.54
C PHE A 69 -11.46 -8.69 5.75
N GLY A 70 -12.05 -8.23 4.65
CA GLY A 70 -13.06 -9.01 3.96
C GLY A 70 -14.22 -9.37 4.89
N ASP A 71 -14.57 -10.64 4.98
CA ASP A 71 -15.64 -11.15 5.84
C ASP A 71 -15.16 -11.59 7.24
N GLU A 72 -13.86 -11.51 7.50
CA GLU A 72 -13.27 -11.94 8.76
C GLU A 72 -13.13 -10.77 9.75
N LEU A 73 -13.37 -11.06 11.02
CA LEU A 73 -13.16 -10.16 12.15
C LEU A 73 -12.15 -10.79 13.10
N VAL A 74 -11.01 -10.15 13.28
CA VAL A 74 -9.95 -10.64 14.16
C VAL A 74 -9.66 -9.64 15.27
N GLN A 75 -9.17 -10.15 16.39
CA GLN A 75 -8.74 -9.36 17.52
C GLN A 75 -7.22 -9.21 17.50
N VAL A 76 -6.74 -7.96 17.58
CA VAL A 76 -5.31 -7.62 17.50
C VAL A 76 -4.97 -6.66 18.64
N VAL A 77 -3.87 -6.93 19.36
CA VAL A 77 -3.31 -5.98 20.31
C VAL A 77 -2.45 -4.97 19.56
N CYS A 78 -2.74 -3.69 19.75
CA CYS A 78 -2.10 -2.59 19.04
C CYS A 78 -1.48 -1.60 20.04
N GLY A 79 -0.20 -1.28 19.84
CA GLY A 79 0.53 -0.24 20.60
C GLY A 79 0.68 1.07 19.82
N ALA A 80 0.12 1.20 18.65
CA ALA A 80 0.22 2.40 17.83
C ALA A 80 -0.68 3.52 18.39
N PRO A 81 -0.15 4.73 18.64
CA PRO A 81 -0.92 5.83 19.23
C PRO A 81 -1.97 6.41 18.26
N ASN A 82 -1.87 6.08 16.99
CA ASN A 82 -2.79 6.54 15.95
C ASN A 82 -3.87 5.50 15.58
N ALA A 83 -3.94 4.37 16.29
CA ALA A 83 -4.99 3.38 16.09
C ALA A 83 -6.36 3.98 16.48
N ARG A 84 -7.26 4.06 15.51
CA ARG A 84 -8.61 4.61 15.67
C ARG A 84 -9.60 3.94 14.70
N ILE A 85 -10.86 4.02 15.00
CA ILE A 85 -11.96 3.57 14.15
C ILE A 85 -11.99 4.42 12.87
#